data_c7aa38d09739a1e8b78838f41bbf64a8
#
_entry.id   c7aa38d09739a1e8b78838f41bbf64a8
#
_cell.length_a   1.000
_cell.length_b   1.000
_cell.length_c   1.000
_cell.angle_alpha   90.00
_cell.angle_beta   90.00
_cell.angle_gamma   90.00
#
_symmetry.space_group_name_H-M   'P 1'
#
loop_
_entity.id
_entity.type
_entity.pdbx_description
1 polymer ?
#
loop_
_entity_poly.entity_id
_entity_poly.type
_entity_poly.pdbx_seq_one_letter_code
_entity_poly.pdbx_strand_id
1 'polypeptide(L)'
;MTISDKLLALRTAPQGLKFEGPASTPHRSPPRPPHQDMEFVFVVPRSALFPDFYPHGLIRFQDGPAAEASCVSRPAFEAAIAREGFFVERATAERTPSWKQVIPYTLVQSGERILLTRRTKNGGEARLHDKHSIGIGGHINPIDLEEGALRNPLPAGARREIAEELDVRGSCEMRAVGILNDDSNSVGAVHVGVVHVMRVEGSVEVREKEQLEGRLVTPAELRELAERGANLETWTKLLLPHLEELLFKPMAVST
;
A
#
# COMPACT_ATOMS: atom_id res chain seq x y z
N MET A 1 -39.22 10.89 25.06
CA MET A 1 -38.23 10.50 24.04
C MET A 1 -36.95 10.13 24.77
N THR A 2 -36.78 8.87 25.02
CA THR A 2 -35.70 8.34 25.84
C THR A 2 -34.49 8.02 24.96
N ILE A 3 -33.32 8.02 25.59
CA ILE A 3 -31.98 7.77 24.96
C ILE A 3 -31.91 6.42 24.19
N SER A 4 -32.92 5.55 24.37
CA SER A 4 -33.03 4.23 23.73
C SER A 4 -33.41 4.28 22.23
N ASP A 5 -34.06 5.36 21.78
CA ASP A 5 -34.57 5.45 20.41
C ASP A 5 -33.52 5.92 19.36
N LYS A 6 -32.35 6.38 19.83
CA LYS A 6 -31.24 6.80 18.95
C LYS A 6 -30.23 5.71 18.62
N LEU A 7 -30.29 4.55 19.29
CA LEU A 7 -29.35 3.44 19.06
C LEU A 7 -29.83 2.41 18.03
N LEU A 8 -31.07 2.52 17.53
CA LEU A 8 -31.64 1.55 16.58
C LEU A 8 -31.47 1.96 15.10
N ALA A 9 -30.93 3.15 14.82
CA ALA A 9 -30.75 3.68 13.46
C ALA A 9 -29.35 3.46 12.87
N LEU A 10 -28.46 2.72 13.57
CA LEU A 10 -27.08 2.48 13.13
C LEU A 10 -26.81 1.04 12.65
N ARG A 11 -27.86 0.26 12.41
CA ARG A 11 -27.74 -1.07 11.79
C ARG A 11 -28.39 -1.04 10.42
N THR A 12 -27.64 -0.79 9.40
CA THR A 12 -27.66 -1.21 7.99
C THR A 12 -27.09 -0.12 7.10
N ALA A 13 -25.78 -0.03 7.01
CA ALA A 13 -25.14 0.56 5.84
C ALA A 13 -24.52 -0.59 5.01
N PRO A 14 -24.86 -0.73 3.73
CA PRO A 14 -24.19 -1.70 2.87
C PRO A 14 -22.75 -1.24 2.66
N GLN A 15 -21.81 -2.11 2.95
CA GLN A 15 -20.39 -1.95 2.63
C GLN A 15 -20.21 -2.09 1.12
N GLY A 16 -20.25 -0.97 0.42
CA GLY A 16 -19.96 -0.85 -0.99
C GLY A 16 -19.75 0.62 -1.31
N LEU A 17 -18.51 1.10 -1.19
CA LEU A 17 -18.15 2.43 -1.65
C LEU A 17 -18.21 2.46 -3.19
N LYS A 18 -19.33 2.96 -3.72
CA LYS A 18 -19.44 3.36 -5.12
C LYS A 18 -18.74 4.71 -5.28
N PHE A 19 -17.64 4.73 -6.00
CA PHE A 19 -17.06 5.98 -6.48
C PHE A 19 -17.73 6.37 -7.80
N GLU A 20 -18.56 7.40 -7.77
CA GLU A 20 -18.91 8.16 -8.97
C GLU A 20 -17.86 9.28 -9.08
N GLY A 21 -16.96 9.17 -10.05
CA GLY A 21 -15.97 10.19 -10.32
C GLY A 21 -16.63 11.46 -10.88
N PRO A 22 -16.25 12.66 -10.42
CA PRO A 22 -16.71 13.90 -11.03
C PRO A 22 -16.14 14.06 -12.44
N ALA A 23 -16.97 14.58 -13.34
CA ALA A 23 -16.60 14.92 -14.70
C ALA A 23 -15.36 15.83 -14.73
N SER A 24 -14.35 15.42 -15.51
CA SER A 24 -13.05 16.07 -15.63
C SER A 24 -13.15 17.45 -16.27
N THR A 25 -12.94 18.50 -15.48
CA THR A 25 -12.42 19.77 -15.97
C THR A 25 -10.90 19.79 -15.81
N PRO A 26 -10.10 20.22 -16.79
CA PRO A 26 -8.66 20.25 -16.68
C PRO A 26 -8.26 21.42 -15.77
N HIS A 27 -7.97 21.12 -14.49
CA HIS A 27 -7.37 22.07 -13.57
C HIS A 27 -5.86 22.13 -13.86
N ARG A 28 -5.43 23.19 -14.53
CA ARG A 28 -4.01 23.56 -14.58
C ARG A 28 -3.59 24.03 -13.19
N SER A 29 -2.80 23.22 -12.51
CA SER A 29 -2.15 23.62 -11.26
C SER A 29 -1.20 24.80 -11.51
N PRO A 30 -1.17 25.82 -10.63
CA PRO A 30 -0.21 26.91 -10.74
C PRO A 30 1.22 26.40 -10.56
N PRO A 31 2.24 27.04 -11.19
CA PRO A 31 3.64 26.66 -11.03
C PRO A 31 4.07 26.81 -9.57
N ARG A 32 4.64 25.76 -8.98
CA ARG A 32 5.20 25.78 -7.62
C ARG A 32 6.40 26.73 -7.54
N PRO A 33 6.52 27.51 -6.46
CA PRO A 33 7.72 28.31 -6.22
C PRO A 33 8.94 27.39 -5.94
N PRO A 34 10.18 27.87 -6.21
CA PRO A 34 11.40 27.10 -6.04
C PRO A 34 11.87 27.09 -4.58
N HIS A 35 11.08 26.53 -3.67
CA HIS A 35 11.56 26.06 -2.38
C HIS A 35 11.68 24.55 -2.51
N GLN A 36 12.84 23.98 -2.16
CA GLN A 36 12.99 22.55 -1.97
C GLN A 36 11.86 22.13 -1.04
N ASP A 37 10.83 21.50 -1.64
CA ASP A 37 9.67 21.03 -0.89
C ASP A 37 10.18 20.02 0.14
N MET A 38 10.24 20.42 1.42
CA MET A 38 10.52 19.50 2.51
C MET A 38 9.37 18.49 2.55
N GLU A 39 9.65 17.29 2.06
CA GLU A 39 8.70 16.19 2.12
C GLU A 39 8.72 15.60 3.52
N PHE A 40 7.56 15.53 4.16
CA PHE A 40 7.37 14.84 5.44
C PHE A 40 6.76 13.47 5.17
N VAL A 41 7.35 12.44 5.77
CA VAL A 41 6.92 11.05 5.63
C VAL A 41 6.56 10.46 6.98
N PHE A 42 5.61 9.54 6.98
CA PHE A 42 5.17 8.84 8.17
C PHE A 42 6.12 7.71 8.52
N VAL A 43 6.62 7.72 9.75
CA VAL A 43 7.54 6.71 10.26
C VAL A 43 7.04 6.12 11.57
N VAL A 44 7.47 4.89 11.85
CA VAL A 44 7.24 4.20 13.12
C VAL A 44 8.57 3.65 13.63
N PRO A 45 8.88 3.75 14.93
CA PRO A 45 10.07 3.11 15.48
C PRO A 45 10.09 1.61 15.17
N ARG A 46 11.21 1.11 14.65
CA ARG A 46 11.37 -0.30 14.29
C ARG A 46 11.05 -1.25 15.45
N SER A 47 11.46 -0.90 16.67
CA SER A 47 11.18 -1.66 17.89
C SER A 47 9.69 -1.72 18.25
N ALA A 48 8.89 -0.72 17.85
CA ALA A 48 7.46 -0.72 18.08
C ALA A 48 6.70 -1.61 17.10
N LEU A 49 7.19 -1.71 15.85
CA LEU A 49 6.63 -2.60 14.84
C LEU A 49 7.02 -4.07 15.06
N PHE A 50 8.23 -4.31 15.54
CA PHE A 50 8.86 -5.63 15.67
C PHE A 50 9.49 -5.80 17.06
N PRO A 51 8.68 -5.92 18.13
CA PRO A 51 9.20 -5.99 19.50
C PRO A 51 9.92 -7.30 19.80
N ASP A 52 9.43 -8.42 19.25
CA ASP A 52 9.89 -9.77 19.62
C ASP A 52 10.81 -10.41 18.58
N PHE A 53 10.69 -10.03 17.32
CA PHE A 53 11.51 -10.56 16.23
C PHE A 53 11.62 -9.55 15.09
N TYR A 54 12.62 -9.74 14.23
CA TYR A 54 12.84 -8.87 13.09
C TYR A 54 12.66 -9.66 11.79
N PRO A 55 11.54 -9.46 11.06
CA PRO A 55 11.20 -10.28 9.91
C PRO A 55 12.02 -9.92 8.67
N HIS A 56 12.14 -10.89 7.75
CA HIS A 56 12.55 -10.70 6.38
C HIS A 56 11.50 -11.32 5.44
N GLY A 57 11.12 -10.61 4.38
CA GLY A 57 10.09 -11.04 3.44
C GLY A 57 8.67 -10.71 3.89
N LEU A 58 7.71 -11.49 3.40
CA LEU A 58 6.29 -11.32 3.70
C LEU A 58 5.92 -11.99 5.02
N ILE A 59 5.35 -11.22 5.93
CA ILE A 59 4.71 -11.71 7.16
C ILE A 59 3.21 -11.46 7.05
N ARG A 60 2.43 -12.51 7.25
CA ARG A 60 0.97 -12.46 7.11
C ARG A 60 0.31 -11.78 8.30
N PHE A 61 -0.78 -11.07 8.04
CA PHE A 61 -1.70 -10.65 9.08
C PHE A 61 -2.63 -11.78 9.48
N GLN A 62 -2.97 -11.81 10.75
CA GLN A 62 -4.09 -12.55 11.31
C GLN A 62 -4.92 -11.62 12.22
N ASP A 63 -6.22 -11.89 12.31
CA ASP A 63 -7.19 -11.03 13.02
C ASP A 63 -7.25 -11.30 14.53
N GLY A 64 -6.45 -12.25 15.04
CA GLY A 64 -6.34 -12.61 16.45
C GLY A 64 -4.93 -12.43 17.00
N PRO A 65 -4.67 -12.92 18.22
CA PRO A 65 -3.31 -13.03 18.74
C PRO A 65 -2.44 -13.86 17.80
N ALA A 66 -1.20 -13.44 17.56
CA ALA A 66 -0.29 -14.19 16.71
C ALA A 66 0.01 -15.56 17.34
N ALA A 67 -0.53 -16.62 16.74
CA ALA A 67 -0.33 -17.99 17.18
C ALA A 67 0.88 -18.66 16.51
N GLU A 68 1.34 -18.11 15.38
CA GLU A 68 2.44 -18.63 14.60
C GLU A 68 3.54 -17.56 14.44
N ALA A 69 4.80 -17.97 14.51
CA ALA A 69 5.93 -17.07 14.32
C ALA A 69 5.99 -16.41 12.93
N SER A 70 5.23 -16.95 11.97
CA SER A 70 5.11 -16.42 10.60
C SER A 70 3.98 -15.41 10.42
N CYS A 71 3.24 -15.08 11.47
CA CYS A 71 2.10 -14.16 11.43
C CYS A 71 2.24 -13.02 12.43
N VAL A 72 1.63 -11.88 12.09
CA VAL A 72 1.54 -10.70 12.96
C VAL A 72 0.07 -10.39 13.22
N SER A 73 -0.29 -10.11 14.47
CA SER A 73 -1.61 -9.62 14.82
C SER A 73 -1.86 -8.28 14.14
N ARG A 74 -2.83 -8.22 13.21
CA ARG A 74 -3.21 -6.98 12.52
C ARG A 74 -3.64 -5.89 13.50
N PRO A 75 -4.52 -6.14 14.49
CA PRO A 75 -4.88 -5.13 15.47
C PRO A 75 -3.70 -4.60 16.28
N ALA A 76 -2.75 -5.46 16.65
CA ALA A 76 -1.56 -5.04 17.39
C ALA A 76 -0.64 -4.16 16.53
N PHE A 77 -0.46 -4.49 15.25
CA PHE A 77 0.30 -3.70 14.30
C PHE A 77 -0.33 -2.32 14.05
N GLU A 78 -1.64 -2.27 13.81
CA GLU A 78 -2.38 -1.02 13.62
C GLU A 78 -2.33 -0.14 14.88
N ALA A 79 -2.43 -0.74 16.07
CA ALA A 79 -2.28 -0.04 17.33
C ALA A 79 -0.87 0.53 17.53
N ALA A 80 0.18 -0.19 17.11
CA ALA A 80 1.55 0.32 17.14
C ALA A 80 1.72 1.52 16.21
N ILE A 81 1.19 1.46 15.00
CA ILE A 81 1.17 2.60 14.05
C ILE A 81 0.49 3.82 14.69
N ALA A 82 -0.70 3.65 15.24
CA ALA A 82 -1.48 4.74 15.81
C ALA A 82 -0.84 5.37 17.06
N ARG A 83 -0.13 4.57 17.86
CA ARG A 83 0.48 5.02 19.11
C ARG A 83 1.85 5.63 18.92
N GLU A 84 2.69 5.02 18.08
CA GLU A 84 4.12 5.33 17.99
C GLU A 84 4.50 6.03 16.67
N GLY A 85 3.56 6.13 15.72
CA GLY A 85 3.82 6.75 14.42
C GLY A 85 3.86 8.27 14.50
N PHE A 86 4.74 8.88 13.70
CA PHE A 86 4.90 10.33 13.60
C PHE A 86 5.42 10.73 12.22
N PHE A 87 5.27 12.01 11.89
CA PHE A 87 5.83 12.58 10.66
C PHE A 87 7.20 13.20 10.90
N VAL A 88 8.12 12.96 9.99
CA VAL A 88 9.48 13.51 10.00
C VAL A 88 9.91 13.86 8.58
N GLU A 89 10.85 14.78 8.43
CA GLU A 89 11.45 15.10 7.14
C GLU A 89 12.05 13.84 6.49
N ARG A 90 11.71 13.59 5.23
CA ARG A 90 12.13 12.41 4.47
C ARG A 90 13.64 12.21 4.48
N ALA A 91 14.42 13.27 4.28
CA ALA A 91 15.88 13.20 4.30
C ALA A 91 16.44 12.71 5.65
N THR A 92 15.73 12.98 6.75
CA THR A 92 16.09 12.46 8.09
C THR A 92 15.68 11.00 8.23
N ALA A 93 14.47 10.63 7.77
CA ALA A 93 14.00 9.25 7.79
C ALA A 93 14.93 8.32 7.00
N GLU A 94 15.40 8.73 5.83
CA GLU A 94 16.30 7.96 4.96
C GLU A 94 17.68 7.67 5.59
N ARG A 95 18.08 8.42 6.63
CA ARG A 95 19.34 8.23 7.36
C ARG A 95 19.18 7.60 8.74
N THR A 96 17.95 7.19 9.09
CA THR A 96 17.64 6.71 10.44
C THR A 96 17.06 5.29 10.43
N PRO A 97 17.91 4.23 10.34
CA PRO A 97 17.43 2.84 10.26
C PRO A 97 16.69 2.32 11.51
N SER A 98 16.68 3.07 12.60
CA SER A 98 15.84 2.78 13.78
C SER A 98 14.37 3.13 13.56
N TRP A 99 14.03 3.81 12.47
CA TRP A 99 12.68 4.11 12.04
C TRP A 99 12.37 3.39 10.73
N LYS A 100 11.12 3.01 10.55
CA LYS A 100 10.60 2.48 9.28
C LYS A 100 9.60 3.46 8.70
N GLN A 101 9.83 3.93 7.47
CA GLN A 101 8.85 4.62 6.66
C GLN A 101 7.78 3.60 6.26
N VAL A 102 6.54 3.83 6.65
CA VAL A 102 5.43 2.92 6.35
C VAL A 102 4.91 3.21 4.96
N ILE A 103 5.00 2.23 4.08
CA ILE A 103 4.59 2.33 2.68
C ILE A 103 3.36 1.45 2.44
N PRO A 104 2.19 1.98 2.10
CA PRO A 104 1.12 1.18 1.52
C PRO A 104 1.61 0.58 0.20
N TYR A 105 1.54 -0.74 0.06
CA TYR A 105 1.98 -1.45 -1.14
C TYR A 105 0.85 -2.33 -1.64
N THR A 106 0.11 -1.85 -2.63
CA THR A 106 -1.17 -2.42 -3.06
C THR A 106 -1.03 -3.23 -4.34
N LEU A 107 -1.28 -4.54 -4.24
CA LEU A 107 -1.45 -5.43 -5.39
C LEU A 107 -2.85 -5.21 -5.97
N VAL A 108 -2.94 -4.84 -7.24
CA VAL A 108 -4.22 -4.59 -7.91
C VAL A 108 -4.59 -5.78 -8.77
N GLN A 109 -5.67 -6.47 -8.38
CA GLN A 109 -6.17 -7.68 -9.03
C GLN A 109 -7.44 -7.37 -9.85
N SER A 110 -7.47 -7.84 -11.10
CA SER A 110 -8.67 -7.87 -11.94
C SER A 110 -8.85 -9.29 -12.51
N GLY A 111 -9.87 -9.99 -12.04
CA GLY A 111 -10.05 -11.41 -12.30
C GLY A 111 -8.86 -12.25 -11.80
N GLU A 112 -8.26 -13.04 -12.69
CA GLU A 112 -7.08 -13.86 -12.39
C GLU A 112 -5.74 -13.14 -12.65
N ARG A 113 -5.78 -11.86 -13.00
CA ARG A 113 -4.61 -11.06 -13.36
C ARG A 113 -4.31 -10.00 -12.33
N ILE A 114 -3.04 -9.62 -12.23
CA ILE A 114 -2.54 -8.53 -11.41
C ILE A 114 -1.92 -7.45 -12.28
N LEU A 115 -1.97 -6.22 -11.83
CA LEU A 115 -1.31 -5.11 -12.49
C LEU A 115 0.21 -5.24 -12.29
N LEU A 116 0.92 -5.32 -13.41
CA LEU A 116 2.37 -5.20 -13.48
C LEU A 116 2.69 -3.84 -14.07
N THR A 117 3.47 -3.05 -13.35
CA THR A 117 3.93 -1.74 -13.78
C THR A 117 5.42 -1.74 -14.10
N ARG A 118 5.85 -0.79 -14.94
CA ARG A 118 7.26 -0.50 -15.20
C ARG A 118 7.45 1.00 -15.22
N ARG A 119 8.33 1.52 -14.37
CA ARG A 119 8.70 2.94 -14.40
C ARG A 119 9.54 3.24 -15.63
N THR A 120 9.12 4.24 -16.39
CA THR A 120 9.86 4.75 -17.53
C THR A 120 11.03 5.63 -17.08
N LYS A 121 11.94 5.99 -18.00
CA LYS A 121 13.07 6.89 -17.72
C LYS A 121 12.65 8.33 -17.37
N ASN A 122 11.38 8.69 -17.60
CA ASN A 122 10.82 10.00 -17.28
C ASN A 122 10.28 10.08 -15.83
N GLY A 123 10.23 8.96 -15.09
CA GLY A 123 9.82 8.93 -13.69
C GLY A 123 10.84 9.58 -12.76
N GLY A 124 10.37 10.23 -11.67
CA GLY A 124 11.20 11.05 -10.79
C GLY A 124 12.31 10.32 -10.02
N GLU A 125 12.19 9.00 -9.77
CA GLU A 125 13.20 8.22 -9.06
C GLU A 125 14.06 7.38 -10.01
N ALA A 126 15.24 7.89 -10.38
CA ALA A 126 16.16 7.24 -11.32
C ALA A 126 16.55 5.79 -10.94
N ARG A 127 16.63 5.48 -9.64
CA ARG A 127 16.94 4.13 -9.12
C ARG A 127 15.85 3.08 -9.40
N LEU A 128 14.63 3.50 -9.76
CA LEU A 128 13.49 2.65 -10.09
C LEU A 128 13.26 2.54 -11.61
N HIS A 129 14.04 3.24 -12.43
CA HIS A 129 13.90 3.19 -13.88
C HIS A 129 14.05 1.76 -14.39
N ASP A 130 13.21 1.40 -15.35
CA ASP A 130 13.14 0.08 -15.98
C ASP A 130 12.90 -1.11 -15.03
N LYS A 131 12.56 -0.85 -13.73
CA LYS A 131 12.14 -1.89 -12.81
C LYS A 131 10.65 -2.17 -12.94
N HIS A 132 10.33 -3.46 -12.87
CA HIS A 132 8.95 -3.93 -12.82
C HIS A 132 8.50 -4.07 -11.36
N SER A 133 7.30 -3.57 -11.07
CA SER A 133 6.63 -3.68 -9.77
C SER A 133 5.21 -4.22 -9.92
N ILE A 134 4.76 -5.00 -8.96
CA ILE A 134 3.36 -5.44 -8.85
C ILE A 134 2.59 -4.65 -7.79
N GLY A 135 3.24 -3.74 -7.08
CA GLY A 135 2.61 -2.91 -6.06
C GLY A 135 2.54 -1.46 -6.49
N ILE A 136 1.40 -0.86 -6.19
CA ILE A 136 1.15 0.58 -6.25
C ILE A 136 1.27 1.12 -4.84
N GLY A 137 2.04 2.18 -4.66
CA GLY A 137 2.23 2.80 -3.35
C GLY A 137 3.36 3.80 -3.30
N GLY A 138 3.38 4.57 -2.23
CA GLY A 138 4.36 5.62 -1.97
C GLY A 138 4.38 6.03 -0.52
N HIS A 139 4.98 7.19 -0.23
CA HIS A 139 5.07 7.69 1.13
C HIS A 139 3.74 8.19 1.65
N ILE A 140 3.46 7.90 2.91
CA ILE A 140 2.34 8.52 3.64
C ILE A 140 2.79 9.92 4.07
N ASN A 141 2.01 10.92 3.72
CA ASN A 141 2.28 12.33 3.99
C ASN A 141 1.30 12.91 5.02
N PRO A 142 1.57 14.09 5.62
CA PRO A 142 0.66 14.71 6.59
C PRO A 142 -0.77 14.93 6.08
N ILE A 143 -0.97 15.10 4.77
CA ILE A 143 -2.29 15.24 4.15
C ILE A 143 -3.15 13.97 4.30
N ASP A 144 -2.53 12.81 4.52
CA ASP A 144 -3.22 11.53 4.70
C ASP A 144 -3.79 11.36 6.12
N LEU A 145 -3.54 12.31 7.03
CA LEU A 145 -4.11 12.30 8.36
C LEU A 145 -5.52 12.91 8.31
N GLU A 146 -6.52 12.08 8.08
CA GLU A 146 -7.93 12.49 8.07
C GLU A 146 -8.42 12.88 9.47
N GLU A 147 -9.32 13.88 9.58
CA GLU A 147 -10.00 14.20 10.84
C GLU A 147 -10.78 12.97 11.34
N GLY A 148 -10.51 12.56 12.58
CA GLY A 148 -11.17 11.38 13.20
C GLY A 148 -10.51 10.03 12.86
N ALA A 149 -9.58 9.96 11.95
CA ALA A 149 -8.74 8.78 11.79
C ALA A 149 -7.85 8.66 13.05
N LEU A 150 -8.02 7.61 13.83
CA LEU A 150 -7.30 7.31 15.08
C LEU A 150 -5.77 7.29 14.91
N ARG A 151 -5.18 8.41 14.48
CA ARG A 151 -3.75 8.60 14.17
C ARG A 151 -3.13 7.55 13.23
N ASN A 152 -3.97 6.85 12.46
CA ASN A 152 -3.51 5.89 11.46
C ASN A 152 -3.76 6.41 10.04
N PRO A 153 -2.77 7.06 9.41
CA PRO A 153 -2.92 7.64 8.06
C PRO A 153 -2.80 6.59 6.94
N LEU A 154 -2.47 5.34 7.27
CA LEU A 154 -2.19 4.29 6.29
C LEU A 154 -3.36 4.04 5.30
N PRO A 155 -4.65 3.93 5.72
CA PRO A 155 -5.74 3.71 4.77
C PRO A 155 -5.95 4.89 3.81
N ALA A 156 -5.76 6.12 4.28
CA ALA A 156 -5.89 7.33 3.46
C ALA A 156 -4.74 7.42 2.44
N GLY A 157 -3.50 7.20 2.89
CA GLY A 157 -2.33 7.17 2.01
C GLY A 157 -2.46 6.09 0.93
N ALA A 158 -2.93 4.88 1.28
CA ALA A 158 -3.17 3.83 0.30
C ALA A 158 -4.20 4.25 -0.78
N ARG A 159 -5.31 4.89 -0.37
CA ARG A 159 -6.32 5.39 -1.31
C ARG A 159 -5.79 6.51 -2.20
N ARG A 160 -5.02 7.44 -1.63
CA ARG A 160 -4.43 8.56 -2.39
C ARG A 160 -3.48 8.04 -3.47
N GLU A 161 -2.53 7.17 -3.14
CA GLU A 161 -1.59 6.58 -4.09
C GLU A 161 -2.30 5.86 -5.24
N ILE A 162 -3.34 5.06 -4.93
CA ILE A 162 -4.18 4.41 -5.95
C ILE A 162 -4.85 5.45 -6.85
N ALA A 163 -5.42 6.52 -6.27
CA ALA A 163 -6.13 7.55 -7.04
C ALA A 163 -5.17 8.42 -7.89
N GLU A 164 -3.94 8.60 -7.45
CA GLU A 164 -2.91 9.34 -8.19
C GLU A 164 -2.38 8.53 -9.38
N GLU A 165 -2.06 7.25 -9.18
CA GLU A 165 -1.41 6.44 -10.21
C GLU A 165 -2.39 5.70 -11.15
N LEU A 166 -3.65 5.42 -10.71
CA LEU A 166 -4.58 4.58 -11.46
C LEU A 166 -5.93 5.27 -11.77
N ASP A 167 -6.48 4.93 -12.93
CA ASP A 167 -7.90 5.12 -13.27
C ASP A 167 -8.62 3.77 -13.08
N VAL A 168 -9.38 3.66 -11.98
CA VAL A 168 -10.15 2.47 -11.63
C VAL A 168 -11.63 2.72 -11.91
N ARG A 169 -12.23 1.88 -12.74
CA ARG A 169 -13.66 1.96 -13.08
C ARG A 169 -14.37 0.68 -12.67
N GLY A 170 -15.43 0.82 -11.91
CA GLY A 170 -16.20 -0.28 -11.34
C GLY A 170 -16.05 -0.38 -9.82
N SER A 171 -16.54 -1.48 -9.24
CA SER A 171 -16.41 -1.71 -7.80
C SER A 171 -15.01 -2.20 -7.44
N CYS A 172 -14.52 -1.82 -6.27
CA CYS A 172 -13.28 -2.36 -5.75
C CYS A 172 -13.38 -2.63 -4.24
N GLU A 173 -12.68 -3.65 -3.81
CA GLU A 173 -12.51 -4.01 -2.41
C GLU A 173 -11.02 -4.13 -2.10
N MET A 174 -10.55 -3.48 -1.04
CA MET A 174 -9.15 -3.50 -0.62
C MET A 174 -9.02 -4.03 0.80
N ARG A 175 -8.06 -4.93 1.02
CA ARG A 175 -7.73 -5.48 2.33
C ARG A 175 -6.23 -5.52 2.58
N ALA A 176 -5.80 -5.23 3.80
CA ALA A 176 -4.43 -5.49 4.24
C ALA A 176 -4.23 -6.99 4.47
N VAL A 177 -3.12 -7.54 3.97
CA VAL A 177 -2.83 -8.99 4.01
C VAL A 177 -1.55 -9.34 4.77
N GLY A 178 -0.70 -8.36 5.03
CA GLY A 178 0.56 -8.58 5.74
C GLY A 178 1.49 -7.38 5.64
N ILE A 179 2.68 -7.57 6.17
CA ILE A 179 3.79 -6.62 6.09
C ILE A 179 4.94 -7.23 5.30
N LEU A 180 5.69 -6.38 4.64
CA LEU A 180 6.85 -6.76 3.84
C LEU A 180 8.06 -5.98 4.33
N ASN A 181 9.05 -6.68 4.87
CA ASN A 181 10.29 -6.07 5.34
C ASN A 181 11.49 -6.69 4.63
N ASP A 182 12.42 -5.84 4.21
CA ASP A 182 13.65 -6.28 3.53
C ASP A 182 14.80 -5.32 3.84
N ASP A 183 15.69 -5.73 4.70
CA ASP A 183 16.87 -4.94 5.07
C ASP A 183 18.14 -5.32 4.28
N SER A 184 17.98 -6.06 3.19
CA SER A 184 19.12 -6.48 2.35
C SER A 184 19.81 -5.32 1.63
N ASN A 185 19.19 -4.14 1.63
CA ASN A 185 19.72 -2.93 1.00
C ASN A 185 19.33 -1.67 1.80
N SER A 186 19.99 -0.55 1.52
CA SER A 186 19.81 0.70 2.25
C SER A 186 18.40 1.29 2.15
N VAL A 187 17.69 1.04 1.06
CA VAL A 187 16.29 1.50 0.88
C VAL A 187 15.37 0.68 1.78
N GLY A 188 15.45 -0.63 1.70
CA GLY A 188 14.64 -1.52 2.52
C GLY A 188 14.91 -1.37 4.02
N ALA A 189 16.16 -1.04 4.41
CA ALA A 189 16.52 -0.83 5.80
C ALA A 189 15.69 0.27 6.50
N VAL A 190 15.19 1.26 5.76
CA VAL A 190 14.39 2.37 6.28
C VAL A 190 12.92 2.33 5.85
N HIS A 191 12.48 1.29 5.12
CA HIS A 191 11.10 1.14 4.67
C HIS A 191 10.47 -0.16 5.19
N VAL A 192 9.16 -0.16 5.37
CA VAL A 192 8.33 -1.34 5.58
C VAL A 192 7.07 -1.22 4.74
N GLY A 193 6.77 -2.25 3.95
CA GLY A 193 5.55 -2.29 3.15
C GLY A 193 4.37 -2.85 3.96
N VAL A 194 3.22 -2.20 3.90
CA VAL A 194 1.96 -2.82 4.29
C VAL A 194 1.27 -3.30 3.03
N VAL A 195 1.26 -4.61 2.87
CA VAL A 195 0.75 -5.25 1.64
C VAL A 195 -0.76 -5.28 1.67
N HIS A 196 -1.36 -4.66 0.65
CA HIS A 196 -2.79 -4.73 0.39
C HIS A 196 -3.05 -5.53 -0.88
N VAL A 197 -4.21 -6.18 -0.94
CA VAL A 197 -4.79 -6.70 -2.18
C VAL A 197 -6.06 -5.91 -2.45
N MET A 198 -6.12 -5.24 -3.60
CA MET A 198 -7.29 -4.57 -4.11
C MET A 198 -7.86 -5.37 -5.28
N ARG A 199 -9.08 -5.88 -5.12
CA ARG A 199 -9.83 -6.57 -6.18
C ARG A 199 -10.71 -5.55 -6.90
N VAL A 200 -10.61 -5.53 -8.22
CA VAL A 200 -11.37 -4.63 -9.09
C VAL A 200 -12.31 -5.45 -9.95
N GLU A 201 -13.60 -5.14 -9.85
CA GLU A 201 -14.64 -5.63 -10.76
C GLU A 201 -14.90 -4.56 -11.82
N GLY A 202 -14.09 -4.57 -12.88
CA GLY A 202 -14.12 -3.54 -13.92
C GLY A 202 -12.77 -3.38 -14.60
N SER A 203 -12.43 -2.16 -14.99
CA SER A 203 -11.17 -1.86 -15.65
C SER A 203 -10.22 -1.07 -14.74
N VAL A 204 -8.93 -1.29 -14.95
CA VAL A 204 -7.85 -0.53 -14.30
C VAL A 204 -6.83 -0.13 -15.37
N GLU A 205 -6.48 1.15 -15.38
CA GLU A 205 -5.46 1.72 -16.26
C GLU A 205 -4.53 2.63 -15.46
N VAL A 206 -3.28 2.73 -15.90
CA VAL A 206 -2.32 3.70 -15.35
C VAL A 206 -2.65 5.10 -15.86
N ARG A 207 -2.65 6.09 -14.98
CA ARG A 207 -2.93 7.50 -15.33
C ARG A 207 -1.73 8.17 -15.99
N GLU A 208 -0.57 8.10 -15.36
CA GLU A 208 0.65 8.79 -15.79
C GLU A 208 1.45 7.96 -16.80
N LYS A 209 0.87 7.72 -17.98
CA LYS A 209 1.44 6.84 -19.04
C LYS A 209 2.84 7.27 -19.53
N GLU A 210 3.24 8.51 -19.29
CA GLU A 210 4.60 8.99 -19.61
C GLU A 210 5.65 8.53 -18.58
N GLN A 211 5.25 8.29 -17.33
CA GLN A 211 6.11 7.91 -16.22
C GLN A 211 5.99 6.44 -15.85
N LEU A 212 4.81 5.84 -16.10
CA LEU A 212 4.48 4.50 -15.67
C LEU A 212 3.76 3.75 -16.80
N GLU A 213 4.30 2.62 -17.21
CA GLU A 213 3.61 1.65 -18.07
C GLU A 213 2.94 0.59 -17.21
N GLY A 214 1.71 0.19 -17.56
CA GLY A 214 0.96 -0.83 -16.83
C GLY A 214 0.33 -1.85 -17.76
N ARG A 215 0.34 -3.13 -17.34
CA ARG A 215 -0.41 -4.21 -17.99
C ARG A 215 -0.85 -5.26 -16.98
N LEU A 216 -1.95 -5.91 -17.28
CA LEU A 216 -2.43 -7.04 -16.47
C LEU A 216 -1.73 -8.34 -16.90
N VAL A 217 -1.16 -9.06 -15.92
CA VAL A 217 -0.47 -10.34 -16.10
C VAL A 217 -1.01 -11.39 -15.12
N THR A 218 -0.96 -12.65 -15.50
CA THR A 218 -1.20 -13.75 -14.57
C THR A 218 0.03 -14.01 -13.70
N PRO A 219 -0.10 -14.66 -12.53
CA PRO A 219 1.04 -15.09 -11.74
C PRO A 219 2.04 -15.97 -12.52
N ALA A 220 1.55 -16.79 -13.46
CA ALA A 220 2.39 -17.61 -14.33
C ALA A 220 3.24 -16.76 -15.29
N GLU A 221 2.62 -15.81 -15.99
CA GLU A 221 3.33 -14.86 -16.87
C GLU A 221 4.39 -14.04 -16.11
N LEU A 222 4.10 -13.67 -14.84
CA LEU A 222 5.09 -12.95 -14.02
C LEU A 222 6.28 -13.84 -13.62
N ARG A 223 6.03 -15.12 -13.29
CA ARG A 223 7.14 -16.08 -13.03
C ARG A 223 8.02 -16.27 -14.27
N GLU A 224 7.41 -16.45 -15.44
CA GLU A 224 8.18 -16.52 -16.69
C GLU A 224 9.04 -15.28 -16.93
N LEU A 225 8.52 -14.09 -16.66
CA LEU A 225 9.29 -12.84 -16.75
C LEU A 225 10.48 -12.85 -15.80
N ALA A 226 10.27 -13.31 -14.55
CA ALA A 226 11.34 -13.44 -13.57
C ALA A 226 12.43 -14.42 -14.00
N GLU A 227 12.04 -15.60 -14.52
CA GLU A 227 12.95 -16.64 -15.04
C GLU A 227 13.76 -16.17 -16.24
N ARG A 228 13.17 -15.32 -17.08
CA ARG A 228 13.86 -14.67 -18.21
C ARG A 228 14.76 -13.51 -17.79
N GLY A 229 14.91 -13.24 -16.50
CA GLY A 229 15.79 -12.22 -15.97
C GLY A 229 15.24 -10.80 -16.03
N ALA A 230 13.91 -10.62 -16.09
CA ALA A 230 13.31 -9.30 -16.00
C ALA A 230 13.76 -8.56 -14.72
N ASN A 231 14.00 -7.25 -14.86
CA ASN A 231 14.43 -6.42 -13.74
C ASN A 231 13.27 -6.13 -12.78
N LEU A 232 12.99 -7.10 -11.90
CA LEU A 232 11.94 -6.95 -10.89
C LEU A 232 12.46 -6.19 -9.68
N GLU A 233 11.60 -5.33 -9.12
CA GLU A 233 11.80 -4.70 -7.82
C GLU A 233 11.94 -5.76 -6.71
N THR A 234 12.70 -5.46 -5.66
CA THR A 234 12.99 -6.40 -4.57
C THR A 234 11.71 -6.91 -3.89
N TRP A 235 10.78 -6.02 -3.60
CA TRP A 235 9.51 -6.39 -2.98
C TRP A 235 8.64 -7.27 -3.88
N THR A 236 8.65 -7.01 -5.18
CA THR A 236 8.01 -7.89 -6.16
C THR A 236 8.60 -9.30 -6.12
N LYS A 237 9.94 -9.42 -6.06
CA LYS A 237 10.62 -10.73 -5.95
C LYS A 237 10.23 -11.48 -4.69
N LEU A 238 10.17 -10.79 -3.55
CA LEU A 238 9.78 -11.36 -2.27
C LEU A 238 8.32 -11.83 -2.23
N LEU A 239 7.43 -11.15 -2.96
CA LEU A 239 6.01 -11.50 -3.04
C LEU A 239 5.70 -12.60 -4.06
N LEU A 240 6.56 -12.80 -5.06
CA LEU A 240 6.33 -13.74 -6.16
C LEU A 240 5.96 -15.17 -5.71
N PRO A 241 6.61 -15.78 -4.69
CA PRO A 241 6.26 -17.10 -4.20
C PRO A 241 4.88 -17.18 -3.54
N HIS A 242 4.34 -16.05 -3.09
CA HIS A 242 3.11 -15.97 -2.31
C HIS A 242 1.88 -15.52 -3.12
N LEU A 243 2.04 -15.18 -4.40
CA LEU A 243 1.00 -14.52 -5.19
C LEU A 243 -0.30 -15.30 -5.26
N GLU A 244 -0.25 -16.59 -5.54
CA GLU A 244 -1.46 -17.39 -5.67
C GLU A 244 -2.26 -17.41 -4.36
N GLU A 245 -1.55 -17.54 -3.26
CA GLU A 245 -2.18 -17.51 -1.94
C GLU A 245 -2.77 -16.13 -1.63
N LEU A 246 -2.06 -15.05 -1.95
CA LEU A 246 -2.52 -13.68 -1.72
C LEU A 246 -3.77 -13.33 -2.54
N LEU A 247 -3.80 -13.79 -3.80
CA LEU A 247 -4.84 -13.42 -4.75
C LEU A 247 -6.07 -14.31 -4.67
N PHE A 248 -5.90 -15.63 -4.45
CA PHE A 248 -6.97 -16.61 -4.66
C PHE A 248 -7.46 -17.30 -3.39
N LYS A 249 -6.78 -17.19 -2.25
CA LYS A 249 -7.38 -17.68 -1.00
C LYS A 249 -8.64 -16.88 -0.66
N PRO A 250 -9.72 -17.54 -0.25
CA PRO A 250 -10.92 -16.88 0.22
C PRO A 250 -10.56 -15.92 1.36
N MET A 251 -11.16 -14.75 1.34
CA MET A 251 -11.10 -13.83 2.47
C MET A 251 -11.82 -14.53 3.63
N ALA A 252 -11.14 -14.69 4.77
CA ALA A 252 -11.81 -15.06 6.00
C ALA A 252 -12.82 -13.92 6.31
N VAL A 253 -14.10 -14.23 6.20
CA VAL A 253 -15.16 -13.32 6.60
C VAL A 253 -15.09 -13.28 8.12
N SER A 254 -14.68 -12.14 8.69
CA SER A 254 -14.83 -11.92 10.13
C SER A 254 -16.33 -11.91 10.43
N THR A 255 -16.83 -12.99 11.03
CA THR A 255 -18.18 -13.09 11.58
C THR A 255 -18.27 -12.30 12.88
#